data_0ad2c0818f13b0c999a9dcb40df2e9b9
#
_entry.id   0ad2c0818f13b0c999a9dcb40df2e9b9
#
_cell.length_a   1.000
_cell.length_b   1.000
_cell.length_c   1.000
_cell.angle_alpha   90.00
_cell.angle_beta   90.00
_cell.angle_gamma   90.00
#
_symmetry.space_group_name_H-M   'P 1'
#
loop_
_entity.id
_entity.type
_entity.pdbx_description
1 polymer ?
#
loop_
_entity_poly.entity_id
_entity_poly.type
_entity_poly.pdbx_seq_one_letter_code
_entity_poly.pdbx_strand_id
1 'polypeptide(L)'
;MYVSLEWLKQFTSIPKGIKPEELASTLTLKTAEVEGFSEGSELLDGVVVGQVKELHPHPNADKLRIAMVSIGSSQPNAKVVCGGDNLEEGMLIA
;
A
#
# COMPACT_ATOMS: atom_id res chain seq x y z
N MET A 1 -8.44 -15.89 12.83
CA MET A 1 -7.06 -15.92 12.23
C MET A 1 -7.14 -15.33 10.84
N TYR A 2 -6.23 -14.42 10.50
CA TYR A 2 -6.15 -13.85 9.16
C TYR A 2 -5.03 -14.52 8.36
N VAL A 3 -5.30 -14.84 7.10
CA VAL A 3 -4.34 -15.46 6.19
C VAL A 3 -4.32 -14.68 4.87
N SER A 4 -3.12 -14.27 4.43
CA SER A 4 -2.95 -13.58 3.16
C SER A 4 -2.99 -14.58 2.00
N LEU A 5 -3.81 -14.31 0.99
CA LEU A 5 -3.90 -15.12 -0.22
C LEU A 5 -2.57 -15.13 -1.00
N GLU A 6 -1.86 -14.01 -1.05
CA GLU A 6 -0.55 -13.93 -1.70
C GLU A 6 0.49 -14.79 -0.95
N TRP A 7 0.39 -14.86 0.36
CA TRP A 7 1.26 -15.73 1.14
C TRP A 7 0.92 -17.20 0.94
N LEU A 8 -0.36 -17.57 0.90
CA LEU A 8 -0.79 -18.94 0.62
C LEU A 8 -0.27 -19.48 -0.73
N LYS A 9 -0.18 -18.64 -1.76
CA LYS A 9 0.36 -19.01 -3.06
C LYS A 9 1.81 -19.49 -3.04
N GLN A 10 2.57 -19.17 -1.99
CA GLN A 10 3.94 -19.67 -1.83
C GLN A 10 3.99 -21.13 -1.38
N PHE A 11 2.91 -21.63 -0.79
CA PHE A 11 2.85 -22.99 -0.23
C PHE A 11 1.93 -23.94 -1.00
N THR A 12 1.03 -23.40 -1.83
CA THR A 12 0.09 -24.21 -2.60
C THR A 12 -0.30 -23.54 -3.92
N SER A 13 -0.69 -24.38 -4.87
CA SER A 13 -1.19 -23.89 -6.17
C SER A 13 -2.65 -23.47 -6.03
N ILE A 14 -2.90 -22.19 -6.19
CA ILE A 14 -4.24 -21.61 -6.22
C ILE A 14 -4.58 -21.29 -7.69
N PRO A 15 -5.76 -21.69 -8.21
CA PRO A 15 -6.16 -21.40 -9.57
C PRO A 15 -6.13 -19.91 -9.86
N LYS A 16 -5.57 -19.55 -11.03
CA LYS A 16 -5.56 -18.14 -11.46
C LYS A 16 -6.98 -17.66 -11.72
N GLY A 17 -7.31 -16.49 -11.18
CA GLY A 17 -8.62 -15.85 -11.38
C GLY A 17 -9.74 -16.39 -10.51
N ILE A 18 -9.47 -17.27 -9.53
CA ILE A 18 -10.46 -17.66 -8.53
C ILE A 18 -10.88 -16.42 -7.73
N LYS A 19 -12.18 -16.24 -7.57
CA LYS A 19 -12.69 -15.15 -6.74
C LYS A 19 -12.54 -15.46 -5.26
N PRO A 20 -12.26 -14.46 -4.39
CA PRO A 20 -12.15 -14.66 -2.95
C PRO A 20 -13.36 -15.38 -2.34
N GLU A 21 -14.58 -15.06 -2.79
CA GLU A 21 -15.82 -15.66 -2.33
C GLU A 21 -15.89 -17.18 -2.64
N GLU A 22 -15.46 -17.55 -3.84
CA GLU A 22 -15.45 -18.95 -4.28
C GLU A 22 -14.42 -19.76 -3.49
N LEU A 23 -13.26 -19.18 -3.23
CA LEU A 23 -12.23 -19.80 -2.41
C LEU A 23 -12.71 -19.96 -0.96
N ALA A 24 -13.32 -18.93 -0.36
CA ALA A 24 -13.87 -18.94 0.97
C ALA A 24 -14.95 -20.02 1.12
N SER A 25 -15.89 -20.09 0.17
CA SER A 25 -16.92 -21.14 0.15
C SER A 25 -16.32 -22.54 0.06
N THR A 26 -15.33 -22.73 -0.80
CA THR A 26 -14.67 -24.04 -0.98
C THR A 26 -13.95 -24.48 0.29
N LEU A 27 -13.24 -23.57 0.96
CA LEU A 27 -12.57 -23.84 2.23
C LEU A 27 -13.57 -24.19 3.32
N THR A 28 -14.63 -23.42 3.46
CA THR A 28 -15.70 -23.67 4.45
C THR A 28 -16.32 -25.04 4.28
N LEU A 29 -16.61 -25.44 3.04
CA LEU A 29 -17.24 -26.74 2.77
C LEU A 29 -16.29 -27.94 2.94
N LYS A 30 -14.99 -27.75 2.81
CA LYS A 30 -14.03 -28.86 2.75
C LYS A 30 -13.11 -28.97 3.96
N THR A 31 -12.89 -27.89 4.69
CA THR A 31 -11.90 -27.86 5.77
C THR A 31 -12.36 -27.14 7.02
N ALA A 32 -12.40 -25.80 6.98
CA ALA A 32 -12.69 -24.93 8.11
C ALA A 32 -13.52 -23.74 7.66
N GLU A 33 -14.41 -23.29 8.51
CA GLU A 33 -15.24 -22.12 8.24
C GLU A 33 -14.40 -20.86 8.01
N VAL A 34 -14.67 -20.18 6.92
CA VAL A 34 -14.15 -18.85 6.63
C VAL A 34 -15.20 -17.83 7.04
N GLU A 35 -14.96 -17.14 8.14
CA GLU A 35 -15.89 -16.15 8.72
C GLU A 35 -16.04 -14.90 7.86
N GLY A 36 -15.03 -14.60 7.02
CA GLY A 36 -15.05 -13.46 6.12
C GLY A 36 -13.76 -13.32 5.33
N PHE A 37 -13.77 -12.38 4.40
CA PHE A 37 -12.57 -11.97 3.65
C PHE A 37 -12.64 -10.46 3.42
N SER A 38 -11.48 -9.83 3.20
CA SER A 38 -11.37 -8.42 2.82
C SER A 38 -10.38 -8.27 1.68
N GLU A 39 -10.67 -7.38 0.77
CA GLU A 39 -9.74 -6.95 -0.26
C GLU A 39 -8.98 -5.71 0.25
N GLY A 40 -7.64 -5.80 0.27
CA GLY A 40 -6.81 -4.70 0.77
C GLY A 40 -6.88 -3.42 -0.08
N SER A 41 -7.47 -3.50 -1.28
CA SER A 41 -7.67 -2.36 -2.17
C SER A 41 -8.56 -1.25 -1.58
N GLU A 42 -9.55 -1.61 -0.75
CA GLU A 42 -10.44 -0.63 -0.13
C GLU A 42 -9.71 0.31 0.85
N LEU A 43 -8.65 -0.19 1.50
CA LEU A 43 -7.82 0.60 2.43
C LEU A 43 -6.87 1.55 1.69
N LEU A 44 -6.67 1.36 0.39
CA LEU A 44 -5.77 2.14 -0.45
C LEU A 44 -6.52 3.09 -1.38
N ASP A 45 -7.82 3.21 -1.23
CA ASP A 45 -8.60 4.14 -2.05
C ASP A 45 -8.13 5.57 -1.80
N GLY A 46 -7.79 6.27 -2.88
CA GLY A 46 -7.21 7.61 -2.82
C GLY A 46 -5.70 7.67 -2.52
N VAL A 47 -5.05 6.55 -2.23
CA VAL A 47 -3.58 6.50 -2.11
C VAL A 47 -2.96 6.49 -3.50
N VAL A 48 -2.01 7.40 -3.72
CA VAL A 48 -1.28 7.51 -4.98
C VAL A 48 0.22 7.41 -4.77
N VAL A 49 0.93 6.90 -5.76
CA VAL A 49 2.39 6.90 -5.73
C VAL A 49 2.92 8.27 -6.16
N GLY A 50 3.75 8.87 -5.31
CA GLY A 50 4.46 10.11 -5.59
C GLY A 50 5.96 9.92 -5.65
N GLN A 51 6.66 10.77 -6.40
CA GLN A 51 8.11 10.82 -6.42
C GLN A 51 8.61 12.07 -5.71
N VAL A 52 9.50 11.90 -4.73
CA VAL A 52 10.20 13.01 -4.07
C VAL A 52 11.11 13.69 -5.08
N LYS A 53 10.87 14.96 -5.37
CA LYS A 53 11.66 15.77 -6.31
C LYS A 53 12.72 16.58 -5.61
N GLU A 54 12.36 17.20 -4.49
CA GLU A 54 13.23 18.05 -3.69
C GLU A 54 12.97 17.82 -2.21
N LEU A 55 14.02 17.98 -1.40
CA LEU A 55 13.95 17.80 0.02
C LEU A 55 14.69 18.94 0.74
N HIS A 56 13.97 19.69 1.56
CA HIS A 56 14.49 20.83 2.29
C HIS A 56 14.30 20.70 3.80
N PRO A 57 15.19 21.24 4.64
CA PRO A 57 14.96 21.36 6.08
C PRO A 57 13.71 22.20 6.36
N HIS A 58 12.98 21.86 7.40
CA HIS A 58 11.85 22.68 7.83
C HIS A 58 12.36 23.92 8.59
N PRO A 59 11.89 25.14 8.28
CA PRO A 59 12.46 26.39 8.82
C PRO A 59 12.29 26.52 10.35
N ASN A 60 11.31 25.86 10.93
CA ASN A 60 10.95 26.01 12.36
C ASN A 60 10.97 24.69 13.14
N ALA A 61 11.61 23.63 12.60
CA ALA A 61 11.64 22.33 13.27
C ALA A 61 12.84 21.49 12.81
N ASP A 62 13.78 21.26 13.71
CA ASP A 62 15.06 20.60 13.42
C ASP A 62 14.93 19.15 12.93
N LYS A 63 13.85 18.47 13.30
CA LYS A 63 13.62 17.05 12.95
C LYS A 63 12.65 16.85 11.76
N LEU A 64 12.13 17.94 11.20
CA LEU A 64 11.18 17.85 10.07
C LEU A 64 11.85 18.30 8.78
N ARG A 65 11.37 17.72 7.68
CA ARG A 65 11.77 18.09 6.32
C ARG A 65 10.54 18.42 5.48
N ILE A 66 10.74 19.28 4.51
CA ILE A 66 9.73 19.62 3.51
C ILE A 66 10.12 18.90 2.23
N ALA A 67 9.25 18.01 1.76
CA ALA A 67 9.40 17.31 0.50
C ALA A 67 8.48 17.92 -0.56
N MET A 68 9.02 18.17 -1.75
CA MET A 68 8.24 18.44 -2.95
C MET A 68 8.02 17.13 -3.68
N VAL A 69 6.77 16.68 -3.74
CA VAL A 69 6.38 15.37 -4.27
C VAL A 69 5.58 15.53 -5.55
N SER A 70 6.05 14.90 -6.62
CA SER A 70 5.32 14.81 -7.88
C SER A 70 4.38 13.61 -7.84
N ILE A 71 3.09 13.86 -8.00
CA ILE A 71 2.03 12.84 -8.06
C ILE A 71 1.52 12.59 -9.49
N GLY A 72 2.34 12.93 -10.47
CA GLY A 72 2.06 12.74 -11.88
C GLY A 72 2.08 14.05 -12.67
N SER A 73 2.18 13.94 -13.99
CA SER A 73 2.37 15.07 -14.90
C SER A 73 1.17 16.01 -15.03
N SER A 74 0.00 15.60 -14.57
CA SER A 74 -1.25 16.38 -14.69
C SER A 74 -1.58 17.22 -13.45
N GLN A 75 -0.77 17.13 -12.40
CA GLN A 75 -1.02 17.84 -11.14
C GLN A 75 0.23 18.60 -10.68
N PRO A 76 0.06 19.72 -9.98
CA PRO A 76 1.19 20.44 -9.39
C PRO A 76 1.85 19.57 -8.30
N ASN A 77 3.14 19.77 -8.09
CA ASN A 77 3.86 19.06 -7.02
C ASN A 77 3.23 19.37 -5.64
N ALA A 78 3.01 18.34 -4.86
CA ALA A 78 2.52 18.47 -3.50
C ALA A 78 3.67 18.82 -2.55
N LYS A 79 3.44 19.78 -1.67
CA LYS A 79 4.36 20.13 -0.59
C LYS A 79 3.97 19.36 0.68
N VAL A 80 4.82 18.46 1.13
CA VAL A 80 4.54 17.57 2.26
C VAL A 80 5.59 17.78 3.35
N VAL A 81 5.15 17.88 4.60
CA VAL A 81 6.04 17.88 5.77
C VAL A 81 6.23 16.45 6.25
N CYS A 82 7.48 16.02 6.35
CA CYS A 82 7.83 14.64 6.74
C CYS A 82 8.81 14.64 7.91
N GLY A 83 8.55 13.77 8.89
CA GLY A 83 9.44 13.47 10.02
C GLY A 83 10.31 12.23 9.84
N GLY A 84 10.19 11.54 8.71
CA GLY A 84 11.02 10.38 8.40
C GLY A 84 12.46 10.77 8.11
N ASP A 85 13.42 10.08 8.71
CA ASP A 85 14.85 10.31 8.50
C ASP A 85 15.41 9.60 7.27
N ASN A 86 14.68 8.60 6.75
CA ASN A 86 15.04 7.79 5.59
C ASN A 86 14.53 8.32 4.24
N LEU A 87 13.97 9.53 4.19
CA LEU A 87 13.46 10.12 2.95
C LEU A 87 14.62 10.67 2.11
N GLU A 88 14.64 10.30 0.81
CA GLU A 88 15.65 10.72 -0.15
C GLU A 88 15.02 11.26 -1.43
N GLU A 89 15.72 12.16 -2.13
CA GLU A 89 15.30 12.66 -3.44
C GLU A 89 15.31 11.51 -4.47
N GLY A 90 14.29 11.46 -5.31
CA GLY A 90 14.06 10.39 -6.28
C GLY A 90 13.26 9.19 -5.75
N MET A 91 13.11 9.07 -4.43
CA MET A 91 12.34 7.99 -3.80
C MET A 91 10.87 8.02 -4.22
N LEU A 92 10.29 6.83 -4.39
CA LEU A 92 8.84 6.65 -4.56
C LEU A 92 8.20 6.43 -3.20
N ILE A 93 7.13 7.16 -2.94
CA ILE A 93 6.36 7.11 -1.69
C ILE A 93 4.86 6.99 -2.00
N ALA A 94 4.07 6.53 -1.05
CA ALA A 94 2.62 6.48 -1.12
C ALA A 94 2.00 7.54 -0.21
#